data_a527765b883925e39f8eace6f36914a8
#
_entry.id   a527765b883925e39f8eace6f36914a8
#
_cell.length_a   1.000
_cell.length_b   1.000
_cell.length_c   1.000
_cell.angle_alpha   90.00
_cell.angle_beta   90.00
_cell.angle_gamma   90.00
#
_symmetry.space_group_name_H-M   'P 1'
#
loop_
_entity.id
_entity.type
_entity.pdbx_description
1 polymer ?
#
loop_
_entity_poly.entity_id
_entity_poly.type
_entity_poly.pdbx_seq_one_letter_code
_entity_poly.pdbx_strand_id
1 'polypeptide(L)'
;MLTATGLKRKELGIDGRKLFRHDGKQVLVIAHEGRLFAIANRCPHEGYPLSEGTLGPGCVLTCNWHNWKFDLGSGAALVGRDPVRTYDVAERNGEIFIDLSDPPAEERRDRALRGLEAAIVDNDSARLAREAARLERAGFDARDALAHAFRFCNGRLEDGMTHAHAAAADWLLLAERAEAPVERLGAVLEPLGHIAWDTEGAGEFPYSETAVEWNASGFVAAVEAENEPAAIAHIRGALAQRLRYEPLRAAIGEAALAHYAAFGHCAIYTLKSAGWASRLPSRYFSR
;
A
#
# COMPACT_ATOMS: atom_id res chain seq x y z
N MET A 1 -18.67 -3.86 19.68
CA MET A 1 -19.55 -3.63 20.89
C MET A 1 -20.01 -2.17 20.85
N LEU A 2 -21.34 -1.92 21.01
CA LEU A 2 -21.88 -0.56 20.98
C LEU A 2 -21.48 0.23 22.22
N THR A 3 -20.87 1.39 22.02
CA THR A 3 -20.49 2.33 23.06
C THR A 3 -21.57 3.39 23.21
N ALA A 4 -22.05 3.66 24.42
CA ALA A 4 -22.96 4.75 24.71
C ALA A 4 -22.27 6.09 24.51
N THR A 5 -22.88 6.99 23.76
CA THR A 5 -22.28 8.32 23.49
C THR A 5 -22.68 9.38 24.50
N GLY A 6 -23.70 9.14 25.30
CA GLY A 6 -24.37 10.14 26.14
C GLY A 6 -25.13 11.20 25.34
N LEU A 7 -25.23 11.05 24.01
CA LEU A 7 -25.91 11.99 23.13
C LEU A 7 -27.33 11.51 22.84
N LYS A 8 -28.25 12.45 22.72
CA LYS A 8 -29.61 12.24 22.22
C LYS A 8 -29.77 12.94 20.89
N ARG A 9 -30.64 12.41 20.01
CA ARG A 9 -30.90 13.01 18.69
C ARG A 9 -31.24 14.50 18.78
N LYS A 10 -32.04 14.91 19.76
CA LYS A 10 -32.43 16.31 19.99
C LYS A 10 -31.28 17.23 20.43
N GLU A 11 -30.12 16.65 20.79
CA GLU A 11 -28.94 17.37 21.25
C GLU A 11 -27.86 17.51 20.17
N LEU A 12 -28.16 17.07 18.94
CA LEU A 12 -27.23 17.13 17.81
C LEU A 12 -27.09 18.51 17.16
N GLY A 13 -27.45 19.58 17.85
CA GLY A 13 -27.30 20.94 17.32
C GLY A 13 -28.34 21.31 16.26
N ILE A 14 -28.28 22.58 15.80
CA ILE A 14 -29.26 23.16 14.83
C ILE A 14 -29.11 22.48 13.47
N ASP A 15 -27.91 22.13 13.09
CA ASP A 15 -27.54 21.46 11.82
C ASP A 15 -27.49 19.93 11.91
N GLY A 16 -28.05 19.36 13.00
CA GLY A 16 -28.16 17.92 13.17
C GLY A 16 -26.83 17.20 13.39
N ARG A 17 -25.78 17.90 13.83
CA ARG A 17 -24.42 17.34 13.96
C ARG A 17 -23.83 17.53 15.34
N LYS A 18 -23.07 16.55 15.80
CA LYS A 18 -22.24 16.68 17.02
C LYS A 18 -21.00 15.81 16.98
N LEU A 19 -19.89 16.33 17.43
CA LEU A 19 -18.64 15.60 17.53
C LEU A 19 -18.59 14.80 18.84
N PHE A 20 -18.42 13.50 18.70
CA PHE A 20 -18.17 12.55 19.78
C PHE A 20 -16.68 12.17 19.82
N ARG A 21 -16.08 12.20 21.01
CA ARG A 21 -14.67 11.80 21.23
C ARG A 21 -14.60 10.69 22.24
N HIS A 22 -13.88 9.62 21.87
CA HIS A 22 -13.68 8.44 22.72
C HIS A 22 -12.38 7.74 22.32
N ASP A 23 -11.52 7.44 23.28
CA ASP A 23 -10.25 6.72 23.07
C ASP A 23 -9.45 7.21 21.85
N GLY A 24 -9.24 8.52 21.75
CA GLY A 24 -8.50 9.15 20.66
C GLY A 24 -9.23 9.19 19.31
N LYS A 25 -10.41 8.56 19.20
CA LYS A 25 -11.26 8.64 18.01
C LYS A 25 -12.13 9.89 18.06
N GLN A 26 -12.28 10.53 16.92
CA GLN A 26 -13.20 11.64 16.71
C GLN A 26 -14.26 11.20 15.69
N VAL A 27 -15.49 11.05 16.16
CA VAL A 27 -16.61 10.58 15.36
C VAL A 27 -17.63 11.71 15.23
N LEU A 28 -17.96 12.07 14.01
CA LEU A 28 -19.03 13.02 13.71
C LEU A 28 -20.34 12.24 13.63
N VAL A 29 -21.23 12.51 14.58
CA VAL A 29 -22.60 11.98 14.63
C VAL A 29 -23.49 12.96 13.89
N ILE A 30 -24.29 12.45 12.95
CA ILE A 30 -25.13 13.24 12.06
C ILE A 30 -26.55 12.69 12.04
N ALA A 31 -27.53 13.55 12.29
CA ALA A 31 -28.94 13.28 11.98
C ALA A 31 -29.32 14.08 10.74
N HIS A 32 -29.60 13.41 9.64
CA HIS A 32 -29.93 14.04 8.36
C HIS A 32 -30.95 13.21 7.61
N GLU A 33 -31.95 13.85 7.00
CA GLU A 33 -33.04 13.20 6.27
C GLU A 33 -33.69 12.02 7.05
N GLY A 34 -33.94 12.23 8.34
CA GLY A 34 -34.56 11.24 9.22
C GLY A 34 -33.66 10.08 9.66
N ARG A 35 -32.45 9.97 9.14
CA ARG A 35 -31.46 8.91 9.43
C ARG A 35 -30.38 9.38 10.38
N LEU A 36 -29.70 8.42 11.03
CA LEU A 36 -28.50 8.66 11.82
C LEU A 36 -27.29 8.10 11.09
N PHE A 37 -26.21 8.84 11.14
CA PHE A 37 -24.91 8.45 10.60
C PHE A 37 -23.81 8.73 11.62
N ALA A 38 -22.75 7.95 11.55
CA ALA A 38 -21.54 8.20 12.33
C ALA A 38 -20.32 7.97 11.43
N ILE A 39 -19.49 8.98 11.26
CA ILE A 39 -18.31 8.94 10.40
C ILE A 39 -17.08 9.47 11.14
N ALA A 40 -15.89 9.11 10.68
CA ALA A 40 -14.66 9.73 11.19
C ALA A 40 -14.66 11.23 10.89
N ASN A 41 -14.32 12.05 11.88
CA ASN A 41 -14.27 13.51 11.72
C ASN A 41 -12.98 14.00 11.04
N ARG A 42 -12.40 13.23 10.15
CA ARG A 42 -11.18 13.61 9.42
C ARG A 42 -11.35 13.25 7.95
N CYS A 43 -11.23 14.27 7.11
CA CYS A 43 -11.20 14.04 5.67
C CYS A 43 -10.00 13.13 5.32
N PRO A 44 -10.20 12.04 4.57
CA PRO A 44 -9.12 11.13 4.21
C PRO A 44 -8.06 11.78 3.30
N HIS A 45 -8.35 12.91 2.69
CA HIS A 45 -7.40 13.68 1.87
C HIS A 45 -6.25 14.23 2.75
N GLU A 46 -6.54 15.26 3.55
CA GLU A 46 -5.53 15.96 4.37
C GLU A 46 -5.97 16.18 5.83
N GLY A 47 -6.96 15.43 6.28
CA GLY A 47 -7.35 15.43 7.69
C GLY A 47 -8.24 16.59 8.15
N TYR A 48 -8.79 17.39 7.21
CA TYR A 48 -9.69 18.49 7.56
C TYR A 48 -10.92 18.00 8.35
N PRO A 49 -11.38 18.73 9.38
CA PRO A 49 -12.52 18.32 10.18
C PRO A 49 -13.82 18.28 9.35
N LEU A 50 -14.41 17.12 9.19
CA LEU A 50 -15.65 16.96 8.43
C LEU A 50 -16.87 17.54 9.16
N SER A 51 -16.75 17.84 10.45
CA SER A 51 -17.74 18.64 11.19
C SER A 51 -17.93 20.04 10.64
N GLU A 52 -16.95 20.57 9.90
CA GLU A 52 -17.00 21.86 9.24
C GLU A 52 -17.45 21.77 7.77
N GLY A 53 -17.72 20.56 7.29
CA GLY A 53 -18.20 20.30 5.94
C GLY A 53 -19.66 20.74 5.73
N THR A 54 -20.13 20.72 4.51
CA THR A 54 -21.50 21.06 4.12
C THR A 54 -22.32 19.80 3.85
N LEU A 55 -23.48 19.67 4.51
CA LEU A 55 -24.47 18.62 4.22
C LEU A 55 -25.32 19.06 3.03
N GLY A 56 -25.41 18.18 2.05
CA GLY A 56 -26.25 18.33 0.87
C GLY A 56 -27.40 17.31 0.85
N PRO A 57 -28.31 17.43 -0.11
CA PRO A 57 -29.39 16.46 -0.32
C PRO A 57 -28.83 15.06 -0.65
N GLY A 58 -29.61 14.01 -0.36
CA GLY A 58 -29.22 12.63 -0.62
C GLY A 58 -28.15 12.11 0.31
N CYS A 59 -28.05 12.65 1.53
CA CYS A 59 -27.08 12.24 2.54
C CYS A 59 -25.61 12.37 2.09
N VAL A 60 -25.28 13.43 1.38
CA VAL A 60 -23.92 13.76 0.93
C VAL A 60 -23.28 14.78 1.83
N LEU A 61 -22.05 14.50 2.32
CA LEU A 61 -21.21 15.44 3.04
C LEU A 61 -20.08 15.94 2.13
N THR A 62 -19.97 17.25 1.97
CA THR A 62 -18.88 17.89 1.22
C THR A 62 -17.83 18.43 2.21
N CYS A 63 -16.58 18.04 2.03
CA CYS A 63 -15.44 18.65 2.71
C CYS A 63 -15.18 20.04 2.12
N ASN A 64 -15.28 21.09 2.93
CA ASN A 64 -15.18 22.47 2.45
C ASN A 64 -13.77 22.91 2.07
N TRP A 65 -12.75 22.08 2.32
CA TRP A 65 -11.38 22.43 1.95
C TRP A 65 -11.08 22.17 0.47
N HIS A 66 -11.30 20.90 0.00
CA HIS A 66 -10.99 20.52 -1.38
C HIS A 66 -12.19 19.91 -2.11
N ASN A 67 -13.42 20.15 -1.63
CA ASN A 67 -14.67 19.71 -2.24
C ASN A 67 -14.82 18.19 -2.41
N TRP A 68 -14.08 17.38 -1.65
CA TRP A 68 -14.34 15.94 -1.61
C TRP A 68 -15.73 15.67 -1.06
N LYS A 69 -16.46 14.77 -1.69
CA LYS A 69 -17.84 14.45 -1.33
C LYS A 69 -17.95 13.01 -0.92
N PHE A 70 -18.68 12.77 0.16
CA PHE A 70 -18.85 11.45 0.75
C PHE A 70 -20.32 11.12 0.90
N ASP A 71 -20.69 9.90 0.53
CA ASP A 71 -21.97 9.30 0.94
C ASP A 71 -21.91 8.95 2.43
N LEU A 72 -22.84 9.47 3.22
CA LEU A 72 -22.82 9.27 4.67
C LEU A 72 -23.11 7.83 5.09
N GLY A 73 -23.84 7.07 4.27
CA GLY A 73 -24.23 5.69 4.59
C GLY A 73 -23.08 4.71 4.40
N SER A 74 -22.42 4.79 3.28
CA SER A 74 -21.33 3.87 2.91
C SER A 74 -19.93 4.41 3.22
N GLY A 75 -19.81 5.74 3.36
CA GLY A 75 -18.52 6.41 3.44
C GLY A 75 -17.82 6.55 2.09
N ALA A 76 -18.41 6.07 1.00
CA ALA A 76 -17.80 6.11 -0.33
C ALA A 76 -17.49 7.56 -0.76
N ALA A 77 -16.34 7.77 -1.37
CA ALA A 77 -16.02 9.03 -2.00
C ALA A 77 -16.77 9.14 -3.33
N LEU A 78 -17.71 10.08 -3.40
CA LEU A 78 -18.44 10.45 -4.63
C LEU A 78 -17.60 11.41 -5.49
N VAL A 79 -16.79 12.23 -4.82
CA VAL A 79 -15.74 13.07 -5.40
C VAL A 79 -14.53 12.93 -4.49
N GLY A 80 -13.39 12.58 -5.06
CA GLY A 80 -12.17 12.23 -4.34
C GLY A 80 -11.80 10.76 -4.55
N ARG A 81 -10.76 10.29 -3.86
CA ARG A 81 -10.20 8.95 -4.10
C ARG A 81 -10.40 7.97 -2.95
N ASP A 82 -10.36 8.45 -1.71
CA ASP A 82 -10.41 7.62 -0.52
C ASP A 82 -11.73 7.73 0.21
N PRO A 83 -12.36 6.63 0.65
CA PRO A 83 -13.59 6.66 1.43
C PRO A 83 -13.33 7.18 2.85
N VAL A 84 -14.31 7.84 3.45
CA VAL A 84 -14.32 8.15 4.86
C VAL A 84 -14.77 6.93 5.66
N ARG A 85 -14.17 6.72 6.83
CA ARG A 85 -14.60 5.65 7.72
C ARG A 85 -15.99 5.93 8.27
N THR A 86 -16.90 4.98 8.16
CA THR A 86 -18.20 4.94 8.82
C THR A 86 -18.17 4.06 10.05
N TYR A 87 -19.11 4.28 10.96
CA TYR A 87 -19.31 3.48 12.17
C TYR A 87 -20.79 3.09 12.26
N ASP A 88 -21.05 1.87 12.70
CA ASP A 88 -22.41 1.45 12.99
C ASP A 88 -22.98 2.29 14.13
N VAL A 89 -24.15 2.88 13.89
CA VAL A 89 -24.84 3.74 14.82
C VAL A 89 -26.27 3.27 15.06
N ALA A 90 -26.68 3.27 16.31
CA ALA A 90 -28.04 2.90 16.72
C ALA A 90 -28.59 3.87 17.73
N GLU A 91 -29.91 4.09 17.72
CA GLU A 91 -30.63 4.81 18.75
C GLU A 91 -31.43 3.81 19.61
N ARG A 92 -31.27 3.87 20.93
CA ARG A 92 -31.99 3.04 21.90
C ARG A 92 -32.46 3.91 23.05
N ASN A 93 -33.74 3.88 23.35
CA ASN A 93 -34.35 4.70 24.41
C ASN A 93 -33.99 6.19 24.32
N GLY A 94 -33.86 6.71 23.10
CA GLY A 94 -33.52 8.11 22.83
C GLY A 94 -32.02 8.45 22.99
N GLU A 95 -31.17 7.49 23.33
CA GLU A 95 -29.71 7.65 23.39
C GLU A 95 -29.02 7.02 22.19
N ILE A 96 -27.94 7.66 21.71
CA ILE A 96 -27.16 7.23 20.53
C ILE A 96 -25.99 6.35 21.00
N PHE A 97 -25.84 5.21 20.33
CA PHE A 97 -24.76 4.24 20.53
C PHE A 97 -23.97 4.07 19.22
N ILE A 98 -22.65 3.89 19.34
CA ILE A 98 -21.76 3.73 18.19
C ILE A 98 -20.86 2.50 18.41
N ASP A 99 -20.68 1.68 17.37
CA ASP A 99 -19.62 0.66 17.38
C ASP A 99 -18.28 1.28 16.97
N LEU A 100 -17.39 1.40 17.96
CA LEU A 100 -16.06 1.98 17.78
C LEU A 100 -14.98 0.92 17.49
N SER A 101 -15.36 -0.36 17.38
CA SER A 101 -14.40 -1.42 17.10
C SER A 101 -13.71 -1.20 15.75
N ASP A 102 -12.41 -1.48 15.71
CA ASP A 102 -11.68 -1.45 14.45
C ASP A 102 -11.95 -2.74 13.66
N PRO A 103 -11.99 -2.67 12.32
CA PRO A 103 -12.00 -3.87 11.50
C PRO A 103 -10.78 -4.76 11.83
N PRO A 104 -10.86 -6.07 11.56
CA PRO A 104 -9.73 -6.97 11.73
C PRO A 104 -8.44 -6.44 11.11
N ALA A 105 -7.29 -6.73 11.73
CA ALA A 105 -5.99 -6.21 11.26
C ALA A 105 -5.72 -6.59 9.80
N GLU A 106 -6.05 -7.83 9.42
CA GLU A 106 -5.88 -8.32 8.04
C GLU A 106 -6.74 -7.54 7.04
N GLU A 107 -8.00 -7.23 7.37
CA GLU A 107 -8.87 -6.41 6.51
C GLU A 107 -8.30 -5.00 6.33
N ARG A 108 -7.77 -4.42 7.42
CA ARG A 108 -7.12 -3.09 7.36
C ARG A 108 -5.86 -3.12 6.51
N ARG A 109 -5.05 -4.19 6.61
CA ARG A 109 -3.89 -4.43 5.76
C ARG A 109 -4.30 -4.50 4.29
N ASP A 110 -5.23 -5.37 3.96
CA ASP A 110 -5.65 -5.60 2.57
C ASP A 110 -6.23 -4.33 1.94
N ARG A 111 -6.92 -3.51 2.73
CA ARG A 111 -7.40 -2.19 2.29
C ARG A 111 -6.23 -1.24 2.01
N ALA A 112 -5.23 -1.20 2.89
CA ALA A 112 -4.06 -0.35 2.70
C ALA A 112 -3.23 -0.80 1.48
N LEU A 113 -3.07 -2.10 1.24
CA LEU A 113 -2.37 -2.62 0.07
C LEU A 113 -3.08 -2.28 -1.24
N ARG A 114 -4.42 -2.40 -1.31
CA ARG A 114 -5.17 -1.93 -2.49
C ARG A 114 -5.08 -0.41 -2.69
N GLY A 115 -5.06 0.36 -1.60
CA GLY A 115 -4.82 1.80 -1.67
C GLY A 115 -3.43 2.14 -2.19
N LEU A 116 -2.43 1.33 -1.81
CA LEU A 116 -1.06 1.44 -2.28
C LEU A 116 -0.94 1.18 -3.78
N GLU A 117 -1.58 0.12 -4.29
CA GLU A 117 -1.62 -0.18 -5.73
C GLU A 117 -2.18 1.00 -6.54
N ALA A 118 -3.31 1.55 -6.08
CA ALA A 118 -3.90 2.72 -6.72
C ALA A 118 -2.98 3.95 -6.65
N ALA A 119 -2.26 4.14 -5.52
CA ALA A 119 -1.31 5.23 -5.38
C ALA A 119 -0.08 5.08 -6.27
N ILE A 120 0.38 3.85 -6.51
CA ILE A 120 1.46 3.54 -7.46
C ILE A 120 1.02 3.91 -8.88
N VAL A 121 -0.16 3.44 -9.31
CA VAL A 121 -0.69 3.74 -10.66
C VAL A 121 -0.83 5.23 -10.91
N ASP A 122 -1.25 5.98 -9.89
CA ASP A 122 -1.45 7.43 -9.95
C ASP A 122 -0.16 8.25 -9.70
N ASN A 123 0.95 7.59 -9.34
CA ASN A 123 2.18 8.21 -8.85
C ASN A 123 1.91 9.26 -7.74
N ASP A 124 1.00 8.92 -6.80
CA ASP A 124 0.58 9.80 -5.69
C ASP A 124 1.44 9.54 -4.45
N SER A 125 2.56 10.25 -4.33
CA SER A 125 3.51 10.09 -3.22
C SER A 125 2.89 10.34 -1.84
N ALA A 126 1.94 11.29 -1.72
CA ALA A 126 1.25 11.57 -0.47
C ALA A 126 0.35 10.39 -0.06
N ARG A 127 -0.29 9.74 -1.01
CA ARG A 127 -1.11 8.56 -0.77
C ARG A 127 -0.24 7.33 -0.47
N LEU A 128 0.90 7.15 -1.15
CA LEU A 128 1.88 6.10 -0.81
C LEU A 128 2.28 6.18 0.66
N ALA A 129 2.62 7.38 1.15
CA ALA A 129 2.97 7.61 2.54
C ALA A 129 1.82 7.29 3.50
N ARG A 130 0.59 7.69 3.16
CA ARG A 130 -0.60 7.39 3.99
C ARG A 130 -0.88 5.89 4.08
N GLU A 131 -0.78 5.15 2.98
CA GLU A 131 -1.04 3.72 2.97
C GLU A 131 0.04 2.93 3.72
N ALA A 132 1.32 3.28 3.57
CA ALA A 132 2.39 2.70 4.36
C ALA A 132 2.18 2.95 5.87
N ALA A 133 1.82 4.17 6.28
CA ALA A 133 1.49 4.47 7.68
C ALA A 133 0.23 3.74 8.16
N ARG A 134 -0.75 3.46 7.29
CA ARG A 134 -1.94 2.66 7.62
C ARG A 134 -1.58 1.19 7.88
N LEU A 135 -0.62 0.63 7.15
CA LEU A 135 -0.07 -0.71 7.41
C LEU A 135 0.55 -0.79 8.81
N GLU A 136 1.40 0.16 9.19
CA GLU A 136 1.98 0.20 10.53
C GLU A 136 0.91 0.32 11.62
N ARG A 137 -0.09 1.18 11.43
CA ARG A 137 -1.23 1.31 12.37
C ARG A 137 -2.11 0.06 12.43
N ALA A 138 -2.08 -0.78 11.41
CA ALA A 138 -2.74 -2.09 11.43
C ALA A 138 -1.90 -3.16 12.15
N GLY A 139 -0.66 -2.85 12.55
CA GLY A 139 0.26 -3.76 13.25
C GLY A 139 1.18 -4.54 12.30
N PHE A 140 1.32 -4.09 11.06
CA PHE A 140 2.24 -4.66 10.07
C PHE A 140 3.50 -3.79 9.92
N ASP A 141 4.51 -4.31 9.28
CA ASP A 141 5.75 -3.58 9.01
C ASP A 141 5.57 -2.68 7.75
N ALA A 142 6.08 -1.44 7.79
CA ALA A 142 6.07 -0.57 6.61
C ALA A 142 6.78 -1.21 5.40
N ARG A 143 7.78 -2.08 5.63
CA ARG A 143 8.46 -2.86 4.60
C ARG A 143 7.52 -3.78 3.80
N ASP A 144 6.33 -4.09 4.33
CA ASP A 144 5.30 -4.81 3.59
C ASP A 144 4.77 -4.00 2.40
N ALA A 145 4.73 -2.67 2.53
CA ALA A 145 4.36 -1.79 1.41
C ALA A 145 5.35 -1.92 0.26
N LEU A 146 6.66 -1.88 0.56
CA LEU A 146 7.71 -2.02 -0.47
C LEU A 146 7.71 -3.40 -1.12
N ALA A 147 7.61 -4.46 -0.31
CA ALA A 147 7.55 -5.83 -0.83
C ALA A 147 6.32 -6.05 -1.73
N HIS A 148 5.18 -5.48 -1.35
CA HIS A 148 3.96 -5.53 -2.16
C HIS A 148 4.10 -4.73 -3.45
N ALA A 149 4.67 -3.51 -3.37
CA ALA A 149 4.92 -2.67 -4.54
C ALA A 149 5.82 -3.37 -5.56
N PHE A 150 6.92 -3.98 -5.14
CA PHE A 150 7.80 -4.73 -6.04
C PHE A 150 7.07 -5.88 -6.73
N ARG A 151 6.21 -6.63 -6.01
CA ARG A 151 5.38 -7.67 -6.65
C ARG A 151 4.39 -7.10 -7.65
N PHE A 152 3.68 -6.03 -7.27
CA PHE A 152 2.68 -5.39 -8.11
C PHE A 152 3.30 -4.81 -9.39
N CYS A 153 4.49 -4.20 -9.27
CA CYS A 153 5.17 -3.57 -10.38
C CYS A 153 5.96 -4.56 -11.24
N ASN A 154 6.30 -5.75 -10.75
CA ASN A 154 7.13 -6.72 -11.47
C ASN A 154 6.62 -7.04 -12.89
N GLY A 155 5.31 -7.15 -13.07
CA GLY A 155 4.69 -7.36 -14.38
C GLY A 155 4.52 -6.08 -15.23
N ARG A 156 5.10 -4.96 -14.82
CA ARG A 156 5.04 -3.64 -15.51
C ARG A 156 6.41 -3.12 -15.91
N LEU A 157 7.44 -3.90 -15.71
CA LEU A 157 8.83 -3.52 -15.96
C LEU A 157 9.37 -4.30 -17.17
N GLU A 158 9.12 -3.79 -18.37
CA GLU A 158 9.55 -4.43 -19.62
C GLU A 158 11.06 -4.74 -19.62
N ASP A 159 11.87 -3.80 -19.18
CA ASP A 159 13.33 -3.92 -19.15
C ASP A 159 13.85 -4.52 -17.81
N GLY A 160 12.96 -5.08 -16.98
CA GLY A 160 13.31 -5.70 -15.71
C GLY A 160 13.54 -4.70 -14.58
N MET A 161 14.50 -5.00 -13.70
CA MET A 161 14.76 -4.21 -12.49
C MET A 161 15.24 -2.78 -12.79
N THR A 162 14.75 -1.84 -12.00
CA THR A 162 15.10 -0.41 -12.07
C THR A 162 16.05 0.01 -10.96
N HIS A 163 16.48 1.29 -10.98
CA HIS A 163 17.26 1.89 -9.90
C HIS A 163 16.54 1.85 -8.55
N ALA A 164 15.20 1.87 -8.53
CA ALA A 164 14.41 1.72 -7.31
C ALA A 164 14.73 0.42 -6.57
N HIS A 165 14.88 -0.69 -7.31
CA HIS A 165 15.22 -1.99 -6.72
C HIS A 165 16.66 -2.01 -6.18
N ALA A 166 17.61 -1.45 -6.91
CA ALA A 166 19.01 -1.40 -6.45
C ALA A 166 19.14 -0.52 -5.20
N ALA A 167 18.57 0.68 -5.22
CA ALA A 167 18.62 1.62 -4.12
C ALA A 167 17.87 1.11 -2.87
N ALA A 168 16.82 0.30 -3.04
CA ALA A 168 16.05 -0.24 -1.93
C ALA A 168 16.90 -1.00 -0.90
N ALA A 169 17.98 -1.68 -1.34
CA ALA A 169 18.89 -2.37 -0.42
C ALA A 169 19.56 -1.41 0.57
N ASP A 170 19.96 -0.25 0.11
CA ASP A 170 20.61 0.77 0.92
C ASP A 170 19.61 1.52 1.80
N TRP A 171 18.44 1.87 1.25
CA TRP A 171 17.36 2.49 2.00
C TRP A 171 16.83 1.59 3.13
N LEU A 172 16.69 0.28 2.88
CA LEU A 172 16.31 -0.67 3.92
C LEU A 172 17.37 -0.79 5.02
N LEU A 173 18.66 -0.68 4.67
CA LEU A 173 19.74 -0.63 5.64
C LEU A 173 19.67 0.65 6.49
N LEU A 174 19.33 1.79 5.89
CA LEU A 174 19.10 3.03 6.63
C LEU A 174 17.86 2.91 7.54
N ALA A 175 16.78 2.29 7.05
CA ALA A 175 15.59 2.03 7.86
C ALA A 175 15.90 1.17 9.12
N GLU A 176 16.77 0.17 8.98
CA GLU A 176 17.22 -0.67 10.10
C GLU A 176 18.02 0.11 11.15
N ARG A 177 18.73 1.16 10.75
CA ARG A 177 19.55 2.01 11.61
C ARG A 177 18.81 3.21 12.18
N ALA A 178 17.66 3.54 11.63
CA ALA A 178 16.86 4.68 12.06
C ALA A 178 16.28 4.47 13.46
N GLU A 179 16.51 5.42 14.36
CA GLU A 179 15.98 5.39 15.72
C GLU A 179 14.53 5.88 15.76
N ALA A 180 14.23 6.96 15.06
CA ALA A 180 12.90 7.53 15.04
C ALA A 180 11.96 6.79 14.05
N PRO A 181 10.70 6.49 14.44
CA PRO A 181 9.74 5.83 13.56
C PRO A 181 9.51 6.58 12.24
N VAL A 182 9.50 7.92 12.26
CA VAL A 182 9.32 8.74 11.06
C VAL A 182 10.50 8.62 10.09
N GLU A 183 11.72 8.51 10.58
CA GLU A 183 12.92 8.30 9.74
C GLU A 183 12.90 6.91 9.10
N ARG A 184 12.49 5.90 9.88
CA ARG A 184 12.34 4.53 9.38
C ARG A 184 11.29 4.45 8.28
N LEU A 185 10.14 5.07 8.49
CA LEU A 185 9.10 5.15 7.47
C LEU A 185 9.60 5.92 6.24
N GLY A 186 10.28 7.05 6.41
CA GLY A 186 10.87 7.84 5.33
C GLY A 186 11.80 7.01 4.46
N ALA A 187 12.70 6.23 5.09
CA ALA A 187 13.62 5.36 4.35
C ALA A 187 12.91 4.24 3.54
N VAL A 188 11.74 3.77 3.98
CA VAL A 188 10.93 2.83 3.20
C VAL A 188 10.17 3.53 2.07
N LEU A 189 9.77 4.79 2.27
CA LEU A 189 9.03 5.56 1.28
C LEU A 189 9.87 5.97 0.07
N GLU A 190 11.18 6.16 0.22
CA GLU A 190 12.05 6.54 -0.89
C GLU A 190 12.02 5.52 -2.04
N PRO A 191 12.37 4.22 -1.85
CA PRO A 191 12.29 3.26 -2.93
C PRO A 191 10.84 2.99 -3.39
N LEU A 192 9.85 3.18 -2.51
CA LEU A 192 8.44 3.06 -2.86
C LEU A 192 7.99 4.16 -3.82
N GLY A 193 8.42 5.40 -3.59
CA GLY A 193 8.17 6.52 -4.51
C GLY A 193 8.88 6.34 -5.84
N HIS A 194 10.12 5.87 -5.83
CA HIS A 194 10.87 5.61 -7.05
C HIS A 194 10.24 4.52 -7.92
N ILE A 195 9.80 3.40 -7.33
CA ILE A 195 9.16 2.34 -8.12
C ILE A 195 7.81 2.79 -8.71
N ALA A 196 7.07 3.63 -7.99
CA ALA A 196 5.84 4.23 -8.51
C ALA A 196 6.13 5.14 -9.72
N TRP A 197 7.19 5.93 -9.65
CA TRP A 197 7.63 6.78 -10.77
C TRP A 197 8.11 5.94 -11.97
N ASP A 198 8.94 4.92 -11.72
CA ASP A 198 9.47 4.04 -12.77
C ASP A 198 8.38 3.26 -13.53
N THR A 199 7.21 3.07 -12.89
CA THR A 199 6.06 2.34 -13.46
C THR A 199 4.89 3.26 -13.83
N GLU A 200 5.06 4.57 -13.77
CA GLU A 200 4.01 5.52 -14.12
C GLU A 200 3.55 5.33 -15.57
N GLY A 201 2.25 5.09 -15.75
CA GLY A 201 1.65 4.87 -17.07
C GLY A 201 2.01 3.52 -17.73
N ALA A 202 2.81 2.68 -17.09
CA ALA A 202 3.18 1.38 -17.62
C ALA A 202 2.00 0.39 -17.55
N GLY A 203 1.70 -0.26 -18.69
CA GLY A 203 0.78 -1.39 -18.76
C GLY A 203 1.42 -2.67 -18.23
N GLU A 204 0.65 -3.75 -18.19
CA GLU A 204 1.20 -5.07 -17.89
C GLU A 204 2.07 -5.55 -19.06
N PHE A 205 3.27 -6.06 -18.74
CA PHE A 205 4.18 -6.67 -19.69
C PHE A 205 4.09 -8.21 -19.58
N PRO A 206 3.78 -8.90 -20.67
CA PRO A 206 3.55 -10.35 -20.64
C PRO A 206 4.86 -11.12 -20.71
N TYR A 207 5.57 -11.27 -19.60
CA TYR A 207 6.70 -12.18 -19.52
C TYR A 207 6.31 -13.62 -19.82
N SER A 208 7.24 -14.39 -20.43
CA SER A 208 7.03 -15.82 -20.67
C SER A 208 6.62 -16.57 -19.40
N GLU A 209 5.57 -17.40 -19.49
CA GLU A 209 5.11 -18.24 -18.37
C GLU A 209 5.76 -19.63 -18.37
N THR A 210 6.56 -19.96 -19.38
CA THR A 210 7.25 -21.24 -19.49
C THR A 210 8.19 -21.44 -18.31
N ALA A 211 8.20 -22.64 -17.74
CA ALA A 211 9.14 -23.06 -16.71
C ALA A 211 9.85 -24.33 -17.15
N VAL A 212 11.16 -24.36 -17.00
CA VAL A 212 11.99 -25.55 -17.21
C VAL A 212 12.77 -25.85 -15.94
N GLU A 213 13.20 -27.08 -15.73
CA GLU A 213 14.02 -27.42 -14.57
C GLU A 213 15.23 -26.48 -14.47
N TRP A 214 15.50 -25.96 -13.24
CA TRP A 214 16.64 -25.08 -13.01
C TRP A 214 17.94 -25.78 -13.40
N ASN A 215 18.67 -25.15 -14.28
CA ASN A 215 20.01 -25.56 -14.67
C ASN A 215 20.91 -24.34 -14.79
N ALA A 216 21.93 -24.23 -13.95
CA ALA A 216 22.79 -23.06 -13.87
C ALA A 216 23.52 -22.76 -15.20
N SER A 217 24.10 -23.79 -15.84
CA SER A 217 24.80 -23.61 -17.12
C SER A 217 23.83 -23.32 -18.27
N GLY A 218 22.61 -23.90 -18.24
CA GLY A 218 21.56 -23.60 -19.21
C GLY A 218 21.06 -22.15 -19.08
N PHE A 219 20.94 -21.66 -17.86
CA PHE A 219 20.59 -20.25 -17.60
C PHE A 219 21.68 -19.28 -18.14
N VAL A 220 22.96 -19.55 -17.79
CA VAL A 220 24.07 -18.71 -18.28
C VAL A 220 24.13 -18.75 -19.81
N ALA A 221 24.02 -19.94 -20.44
CA ALA A 221 24.00 -20.06 -21.89
C ALA A 221 22.82 -19.32 -22.56
N ALA A 222 21.64 -19.30 -21.90
CA ALA A 222 20.49 -18.54 -22.40
C ALA A 222 20.74 -17.03 -22.34
N VAL A 223 21.35 -16.52 -21.26
CA VAL A 223 21.73 -15.11 -21.13
C VAL A 223 22.81 -14.76 -22.18
N GLU A 224 23.85 -15.59 -22.36
CA GLU A 224 24.88 -15.39 -23.37
C GLU A 224 24.34 -15.35 -24.81
N ALA A 225 23.29 -16.12 -25.07
CA ALA A 225 22.61 -16.15 -26.36
C ALA A 225 21.57 -15.04 -26.54
N GLU A 226 21.43 -14.10 -25.56
CA GLU A 226 20.40 -13.06 -25.52
C GLU A 226 18.97 -13.67 -25.65
N ASN A 227 18.79 -14.91 -25.19
CA ASN A 227 17.50 -15.61 -25.24
C ASN A 227 16.73 -15.37 -23.92
N GLU A 228 16.10 -14.23 -23.81
CA GLU A 228 15.33 -13.82 -22.62
C GLU A 228 14.26 -14.85 -22.23
N PRO A 229 13.39 -15.37 -23.15
CA PRO A 229 12.38 -16.34 -22.76
C PRO A 229 12.98 -17.62 -22.14
N ALA A 230 14.12 -18.08 -22.62
CA ALA A 230 14.81 -19.24 -22.06
C ALA A 230 15.44 -18.97 -20.70
N ALA A 231 16.05 -17.80 -20.52
CA ALA A 231 16.59 -17.36 -19.23
C ALA A 231 15.47 -17.25 -18.18
N ILE A 232 14.34 -16.62 -18.52
CA ILE A 232 13.16 -16.52 -17.66
C ILE A 232 12.61 -17.92 -17.32
N ALA A 233 12.57 -18.85 -18.29
CA ALA A 233 12.08 -20.20 -18.05
C ALA A 233 12.90 -20.95 -16.97
N HIS A 234 14.21 -20.79 -16.95
CA HIS A 234 15.09 -21.34 -15.90
C HIS A 234 14.79 -20.73 -14.53
N ILE A 235 14.63 -19.40 -14.44
CA ILE A 235 14.28 -18.74 -13.17
C ILE A 235 12.90 -19.19 -12.68
N ARG A 236 11.90 -19.30 -13.57
CA ARG A 236 10.57 -19.83 -13.21
C ARG A 236 10.65 -21.28 -12.72
N GLY A 237 11.50 -22.12 -13.33
CA GLY A 237 11.76 -23.47 -12.86
C GLY A 237 12.39 -23.51 -11.48
N ALA A 238 13.34 -22.62 -11.18
CA ALA A 238 13.91 -22.48 -9.86
C ALA A 238 12.84 -22.11 -8.81
N LEU A 239 11.94 -21.19 -9.14
CA LEU A 239 10.81 -20.81 -8.28
C LEU A 239 9.84 -21.98 -8.08
N ALA A 240 9.52 -22.74 -9.12
CA ALA A 240 8.68 -23.94 -9.03
C ALA A 240 9.29 -25.01 -8.12
N GLN A 241 10.61 -25.17 -8.16
CA GLN A 241 11.39 -26.03 -7.27
C GLN A 241 11.57 -25.43 -5.85
N ARG A 242 11.04 -24.22 -5.60
CA ARG A 242 11.18 -23.49 -4.34
C ARG A 242 12.63 -23.21 -3.94
N LEU A 243 13.51 -23.07 -4.92
CA LEU A 243 14.88 -22.66 -4.68
C LEU A 243 14.89 -21.19 -4.17
N ARG A 244 15.73 -20.93 -3.21
CA ARG A 244 16.00 -19.56 -2.74
C ARG A 244 17.10 -18.94 -3.60
N TYR A 245 17.43 -17.68 -3.32
CA TYR A 245 18.43 -16.92 -4.08
C TYR A 245 19.83 -17.54 -4.05
N GLU A 246 20.28 -18.10 -2.91
CA GLU A 246 21.65 -18.60 -2.76
C GLU A 246 22.05 -19.69 -3.79
N PRO A 247 21.24 -20.71 -4.10
CA PRO A 247 21.56 -21.66 -5.15
C PRO A 247 21.66 -21.07 -6.57
N LEU A 248 21.02 -19.91 -6.79
CA LEU A 248 21.00 -19.24 -8.09
C LEU A 248 22.13 -18.20 -8.20
N ARG A 249 22.62 -17.70 -7.08
CA ARG A 249 23.53 -16.55 -6.99
C ARG A 249 24.78 -16.69 -7.85
N ALA A 250 25.40 -17.88 -7.87
CA ALA A 250 26.62 -18.09 -8.63
C ALA A 250 26.38 -17.93 -10.15
N ALA A 251 25.31 -18.55 -10.67
CA ALA A 251 24.98 -18.48 -12.10
C ALA A 251 24.51 -17.06 -12.50
N ILE A 252 23.71 -16.40 -11.65
CA ILE A 252 23.30 -15.01 -11.90
C ILE A 252 24.52 -14.09 -11.88
N GLY A 253 25.46 -14.29 -10.95
CA GLY A 253 26.69 -13.52 -10.87
C GLY A 253 27.62 -13.76 -12.07
N GLU A 254 27.75 -15.00 -12.53
CA GLU A 254 28.51 -15.37 -13.73
C GLU A 254 27.96 -14.66 -14.96
N ALA A 255 26.65 -14.78 -15.22
CA ALA A 255 25.99 -14.12 -16.32
C ALA A 255 26.13 -12.57 -16.25
N ALA A 256 25.96 -11.99 -15.08
CA ALA A 256 26.09 -10.54 -14.88
C ALA A 256 27.51 -10.00 -15.09
N LEU A 257 28.54 -10.82 -14.83
CA LEU A 257 29.94 -10.43 -15.03
C LEU A 257 30.41 -10.69 -16.47
N ALA A 258 29.89 -11.73 -17.13
CA ALA A 258 30.19 -12.01 -18.54
C ALA A 258 29.66 -10.90 -19.46
N HIS A 259 28.49 -10.38 -19.16
CA HIS A 259 27.86 -9.27 -19.88
C HIS A 259 28.04 -7.94 -19.13
N TYR A 260 29.27 -7.41 -19.11
CA TYR A 260 29.54 -6.11 -18.54
C TYR A 260 29.02 -4.99 -19.47
N ALA A 261 27.71 -4.98 -19.65
CA ALA A 261 26.98 -3.95 -20.40
C ALA A 261 26.37 -2.91 -19.44
N ALA A 262 25.78 -1.85 -19.99
CA ALA A 262 25.03 -0.83 -19.29
C ALA A 262 25.74 -0.31 -18.02
N PHE A 263 27.04 0.05 -18.16
CA PHE A 263 27.85 0.61 -17.05
C PHE A 263 27.93 -0.29 -15.79
N GLY A 264 27.76 -1.61 -15.93
CA GLY A 264 27.83 -2.56 -14.82
C GLY A 264 26.53 -2.71 -14.03
N HIS A 265 25.39 -2.23 -14.54
CA HIS A 265 24.10 -2.36 -13.87
C HIS A 265 23.75 -3.80 -13.52
N CYS A 266 24.04 -4.77 -14.39
CA CYS A 266 23.78 -6.19 -14.14
C CYS A 266 24.45 -6.68 -12.84
N ALA A 267 25.73 -6.33 -12.64
CA ALA A 267 26.47 -6.68 -11.42
C ALA A 267 25.92 -5.96 -10.19
N ILE A 268 25.58 -4.65 -10.33
CA ILE A 268 24.99 -3.86 -9.25
C ILE A 268 23.64 -4.45 -8.83
N TYR A 269 22.76 -4.74 -9.78
CA TYR A 269 21.43 -5.28 -9.49
C TYR A 269 21.52 -6.69 -8.86
N THR A 270 22.41 -7.54 -9.34
CA THR A 270 22.67 -8.86 -8.76
C THR A 270 23.09 -8.75 -7.29
N LEU A 271 24.04 -7.86 -6.97
CA LEU A 271 24.51 -7.64 -5.61
C LEU A 271 23.40 -7.07 -4.72
N LYS A 272 22.69 -6.04 -5.20
CA LYS A 272 21.68 -5.33 -4.42
C LYS A 272 20.40 -6.15 -4.20
N SER A 273 20.05 -7.02 -5.15
CA SER A 273 18.89 -7.92 -5.00
C SER A 273 19.03 -8.84 -3.79
N ALA A 274 20.21 -9.40 -3.54
CA ALA A 274 20.47 -10.18 -2.34
C ALA A 274 20.24 -9.34 -1.07
N GLY A 275 20.60 -8.05 -1.12
CA GLY A 275 20.47 -7.13 0.01
C GLY A 275 19.02 -6.87 0.41
N TRP A 276 18.14 -6.52 -0.54
CA TRP A 276 16.74 -6.27 -0.20
C TRP A 276 15.93 -7.55 0.02
N ALA A 277 16.25 -8.64 -0.72
CA ALA A 277 15.56 -9.91 -0.55
C ALA A 277 15.72 -10.49 0.86
N SER A 278 16.87 -10.26 1.51
CA SER A 278 17.11 -10.69 2.90
C SER A 278 16.40 -9.81 3.94
N ARG A 279 16.00 -8.59 3.60
CA ARG A 279 15.42 -7.59 4.51
C ARG A 279 13.92 -7.44 4.40
N LEU A 280 13.35 -7.81 3.25
CA LEU A 280 11.91 -7.79 3.06
C LEU A 280 11.24 -9.01 3.70
N PRO A 281 9.98 -8.90 4.16
CA PRO A 281 9.28 -9.99 4.80
C PRO A 281 9.16 -11.22 3.88
N SER A 282 9.61 -12.38 4.35
CA SER A 282 9.68 -13.63 3.55
C SER A 282 8.33 -14.11 3.01
N ARG A 283 7.22 -13.72 3.66
CA ARG A 283 5.85 -14.05 3.21
C ARG A 283 5.53 -13.54 1.80
N TYR A 284 6.30 -12.57 1.28
CA TYR A 284 6.12 -12.04 -0.07
C TYR A 284 6.89 -12.82 -1.14
N PHE A 285 7.78 -13.73 -0.76
CA PHE A 285 8.62 -14.53 -1.68
C PHE A 285 8.26 -16.02 -1.68
N SER A 286 7.20 -16.41 -0.98
CA SER A 286 6.81 -17.82 -0.79
C SER A 286 5.71 -18.32 -1.74
N ARG A 287 5.33 -17.52 -2.76
CA ARG A 287 4.31 -17.91 -3.75
C ARG A 287 4.81 -17.76 -5.16
#